data_637cc0df98027eda656aea64921348e1
#
_entry.id   637cc0df98027eda656aea64921348e1
#
_cell.length_a   1.000
_cell.length_b   1.000
_cell.length_c   1.000
_cell.angle_alpha   90.00
_cell.angle_beta   90.00
_cell.angle_gamma   90.00
#
_symmetry.space_group_name_H-M   'P 1'
#
loop_
_entity.id
_entity.type
_entity.pdbx_description
1 polymer ?
#
loop_
_entity_poly.entity_id
_entity_poly.type
_entity_poly.pdbx_seq_one_letter_code
_entity_poly.pdbx_strand_id
1 'polypeptide(L)'
;VHRGDIILFDPPASPLVSKHFGVEPKPFGKRVSGVPGDLVIEQNRTYFVNGQAVAQAMLTSRLGEPLALGPTGRVPQGCYFVTSEHKDGFDSRYAAIGWICGPRILGVGRPIL
;
A
#
# COMPACT_ATOMS: atom_id res chain seq x y z
N VAL A 1 13.99 7.64 1.64
CA VAL A 1 12.75 7.11 2.23
C VAL A 1 13.10 6.05 3.25
N HIS A 2 12.51 6.15 4.43
CA HIS A 2 12.72 5.22 5.54
C HIS A 2 11.39 4.61 5.98
N ARG A 3 11.46 3.45 6.65
CA ARG A 3 10.26 2.89 7.29
C ARG A 3 9.67 3.93 8.24
N GLY A 4 8.35 4.04 8.23
CA GLY A 4 7.63 5.01 9.05
C GLY A 4 7.38 6.35 8.36
N ASP A 5 8.11 6.67 7.30
CA ASP A 5 7.84 7.87 6.52
C ASP A 5 6.45 7.78 5.88
N ILE A 6 5.86 8.93 5.59
CA ILE A 6 4.64 9.02 4.79
C ILE A 6 5.05 9.38 3.37
N ILE A 7 4.59 8.62 2.40
CA ILE A 7 4.77 9.00 1.00
C ILE A 7 3.45 9.41 0.38
N LEU A 8 3.52 10.48 -0.40
CA LEU A 8 2.42 10.96 -1.21
C LEU A 8 2.65 10.46 -2.63
N PHE A 9 1.66 9.78 -3.21
CA PHE A 9 1.83 9.17 -4.52
C PHE A 9 0.54 9.17 -5.33
N ASP A 10 0.70 9.10 -6.65
CA ASP A 10 -0.42 8.88 -7.55
C ASP A 10 -0.80 7.39 -7.51
N PRO A 11 -2.04 7.06 -7.16
CA PRO A 11 -2.47 5.66 -7.16
C PRO A 11 -2.52 5.10 -8.59
N PRO A 12 -2.21 3.80 -8.77
CA PRO A 12 -2.39 3.16 -10.08
C PRO A 12 -3.84 3.25 -10.53
N ALA A 13 -4.04 3.44 -11.84
CA ALA A 13 -5.38 3.43 -12.40
C ALA A 13 -5.96 2.03 -12.37
N SER A 14 -7.20 1.90 -11.89
CA SER A 14 -7.95 0.64 -11.91
C SER A 14 -9.44 0.92 -11.79
N PRO A 15 -10.31 -0.01 -12.22
CA PRO A 15 -11.75 0.14 -12.01
C PRO A 15 -12.12 0.31 -10.53
N LEU A 16 -11.45 -0.41 -9.64
CA LEU A 16 -11.70 -0.34 -8.21
C LEU A 16 -11.35 1.05 -7.66
N VAL A 17 -10.18 1.58 -8.00
CA VAL A 17 -9.76 2.92 -7.56
C VAL A 17 -10.71 3.98 -8.12
N SER A 18 -11.07 3.88 -9.41
CA SER A 18 -12.00 4.84 -10.03
C SER A 18 -13.37 4.83 -9.36
N LYS A 19 -13.87 3.65 -8.98
CA LYS A 19 -15.16 3.52 -8.32
C LYS A 19 -15.20 4.20 -6.96
N HIS A 20 -14.12 4.10 -6.19
CA HIS A 20 -14.07 4.64 -4.84
C HIS A 20 -13.55 6.09 -4.77
N PHE A 21 -12.72 6.51 -5.72
CA PHE A 21 -12.01 7.80 -5.65
C PHE A 21 -12.18 8.67 -6.88
N GLY A 22 -12.95 8.21 -7.88
CA GLY A 22 -13.14 8.93 -9.15
C GLY A 22 -12.07 8.58 -10.17
N VAL A 23 -12.26 9.04 -11.42
CA VAL A 23 -11.36 8.73 -12.55
C VAL A 23 -10.04 9.49 -12.46
N GLU A 24 -10.01 10.61 -11.74
CA GLU A 24 -8.80 11.40 -11.46
C GLU A 24 -8.65 11.55 -9.95
N PRO A 25 -8.26 10.48 -9.24
CA PRO A 25 -8.19 10.54 -7.78
C PRO A 25 -7.07 11.48 -7.33
N LYS A 26 -7.29 12.11 -6.18
CA LYS A 26 -6.24 12.87 -5.51
C LYS A 26 -5.11 11.93 -5.08
N PRO A 27 -3.88 12.44 -4.91
CA PRO A 27 -2.79 11.62 -4.40
C PRO A 27 -3.13 10.96 -3.06
N PHE A 28 -2.62 9.74 -2.87
CA PHE A 28 -2.73 9.01 -1.62
C PHE A 28 -1.52 9.33 -0.73
N GLY A 29 -1.76 9.48 0.57
CA GLY A 29 -0.70 9.56 1.57
C GLY A 29 -0.74 8.31 2.45
N LYS A 30 0.32 7.50 2.44
CA LYS A 30 0.38 6.24 3.17
C LYS A 30 1.73 6.09 3.86
N ARG A 31 1.75 5.26 4.93
CA ARG A 31 2.95 4.98 5.70
C ARG A 31 3.78 3.92 5.01
N VAL A 32 5.09 4.14 4.95
CA VAL A 32 6.03 3.13 4.43
C VAL A 32 6.24 2.06 5.51
N SER A 33 5.83 0.84 5.20
CA SER A 33 6.03 -0.34 6.06
C SER A 33 7.13 -1.25 5.55
N GLY A 34 7.47 -1.19 4.27
CA GLY A 34 8.56 -1.96 3.70
C GLY A 34 9.38 -1.12 2.72
N VAL A 35 10.70 -1.24 2.80
CA VAL A 35 11.68 -0.57 1.94
C VAL A 35 12.38 -1.59 1.06
N PRO A 36 13.09 -1.17 -0.02
CA PRO A 36 13.77 -2.12 -0.91
C PRO A 36 14.58 -3.17 -0.15
N GLY A 37 14.39 -4.44 -0.54
CA GLY A 37 15.05 -5.58 0.07
C GLY A 37 14.30 -6.23 1.24
N ASP A 38 13.33 -5.55 1.83
CA ASP A 38 12.51 -6.13 2.89
C ASP A 38 11.68 -7.29 2.34
N LEU A 39 11.48 -8.32 3.16
CA LEU A 39 10.68 -9.49 2.79
C LEU A 39 9.24 -9.31 3.24
N VAL A 40 8.33 -9.27 2.28
CA VAL A 40 6.90 -9.20 2.52
C VAL A 40 6.29 -10.60 2.37
N ILE A 41 5.61 -11.07 3.40
CA ILE A 41 4.92 -12.36 3.43
C ILE A 41 3.45 -12.13 3.77
N GLU A 42 2.58 -12.98 3.24
CA GLU A 42 1.16 -12.97 3.56
C GLU A 42 0.76 -14.34 4.11
N GLN A 43 -0.01 -14.37 5.19
CA GLN A 43 -0.62 -15.58 5.75
C GLN A 43 -2.02 -15.23 6.25
N ASN A 44 -3.00 -15.96 5.75
CA ASN A 44 -4.40 -15.74 6.16
C ASN A 44 -4.80 -14.26 6.11
N ARG A 45 -4.38 -13.57 5.04
CA ARG A 45 -4.62 -12.15 4.76
C ARG A 45 -3.89 -11.19 5.72
N THR A 46 -3.05 -11.68 6.61
CA THR A 46 -2.16 -10.83 7.40
C THR A 46 -0.83 -10.67 6.67
N TYR A 47 -0.38 -9.43 6.52
CA TYR A 47 0.89 -9.09 5.89
C TYR A 47 1.95 -8.87 6.95
N PHE A 48 3.13 -9.46 6.70
CA PHE A 48 4.30 -9.34 7.55
C PHE A 48 5.45 -8.74 6.74
N VAL A 49 6.20 -7.84 7.36
CA VAL A 49 7.44 -7.32 6.78
C VAL A 49 8.57 -7.74 7.70
N ASN A 50 9.52 -8.51 7.17
CA ASN A 50 10.64 -9.07 7.93
C ASN A 50 10.17 -9.80 9.19
N GLY A 51 9.07 -10.55 9.09
CA GLY A 51 8.53 -11.34 10.18
C GLY A 51 7.63 -10.58 11.15
N GLN A 52 7.44 -9.28 10.97
CA GLN A 52 6.60 -8.47 11.84
C GLN A 52 5.28 -8.13 11.17
N ALA A 53 4.16 -8.39 11.83
CA ALA A 53 2.84 -8.08 11.29
C ALA A 53 2.68 -6.56 11.13
N VAL A 54 2.24 -6.12 9.96
CA VAL A 54 2.07 -4.70 9.64
C VAL A 54 0.63 -4.33 9.28
N ALA A 55 -0.15 -5.25 8.71
CA ALA A 55 -1.52 -4.96 8.30
C ALA A 55 -2.29 -6.25 8.00
N GLN A 56 -3.60 -6.18 8.07
CA GLN A 56 -4.49 -7.27 7.69
C GLN A 56 -5.34 -6.84 6.50
N ALA A 57 -5.36 -7.67 5.45
CA ALA A 57 -6.17 -7.41 4.27
C ALA A 57 -7.62 -7.84 4.52
N MET A 58 -8.56 -7.00 4.08
CA MET A 58 -9.98 -7.30 4.13
C MET A 58 -10.38 -8.18 2.95
N LEU A 59 -11.43 -8.97 3.11
CA LEU A 59 -11.97 -9.81 2.02
C LEU A 59 -12.66 -8.97 0.95
N THR A 60 -13.34 -7.91 1.38
CA THR A 60 -14.11 -7.05 0.50
C THR A 60 -13.89 -5.59 0.86
N SER A 61 -14.12 -4.70 -0.12
CA SER A 61 -14.20 -3.27 0.13
C SER A 61 -15.45 -2.93 0.94
N ARG A 62 -15.56 -1.66 1.34
CA ARG A 62 -16.76 -1.16 2.02
C ARG A 62 -18.02 -1.32 1.17
N LEU A 63 -17.88 -1.32 -0.16
CA LEU A 63 -19.00 -1.48 -1.09
C LEU A 63 -19.24 -2.94 -1.49
N GLY A 64 -18.51 -3.89 -0.90
CA GLY A 64 -18.69 -5.32 -1.12
C GLY A 64 -17.93 -5.93 -2.28
N GLU A 65 -17.05 -5.17 -2.98
CA GLU A 65 -16.23 -5.76 -4.04
C GLU A 65 -15.16 -6.66 -3.46
N PRO A 66 -14.89 -7.82 -4.08
CA PRO A 66 -13.77 -8.67 -3.65
C PRO A 66 -12.44 -7.93 -3.81
N LEU A 67 -11.56 -8.09 -2.83
CA LEU A 67 -10.25 -7.46 -2.83
C LEU A 67 -9.18 -8.52 -3.07
N ALA A 68 -8.52 -8.44 -4.22
CA ALA A 68 -7.38 -9.30 -4.54
C ALA A 68 -6.16 -8.87 -3.73
N LEU A 69 -5.41 -9.87 -3.24
CA LEU A 69 -4.21 -9.64 -2.43
C LEU A 69 -3.11 -8.98 -3.24
N GLY A 70 -2.39 -8.09 -2.59
CA GLY A 70 -1.22 -7.41 -3.14
C GLY A 70 0.03 -8.28 -3.15
N PRO A 71 1.15 -7.72 -3.63
CA PRO A 71 2.37 -8.48 -3.86
C PRO A 71 3.04 -8.95 -2.59
N THR A 72 3.81 -10.03 -2.72
CA THR A 72 4.69 -10.58 -1.69
C THR A 72 6.09 -10.78 -2.26
N GLY A 73 7.04 -11.10 -1.40
CA GLY A 73 8.44 -11.28 -1.78
C GLY A 73 9.28 -10.08 -1.37
N ARG A 74 10.47 -9.98 -1.94
CA ARG A 74 11.38 -8.86 -1.65
C ARG A 74 10.85 -7.59 -2.30
N VAL A 75 10.78 -6.50 -1.53
CA VAL A 75 10.43 -5.19 -2.07
C VAL A 75 11.49 -4.80 -3.11
N PRO A 76 11.08 -4.50 -4.37
CA PRO A 76 12.05 -4.16 -5.41
C PRO A 76 12.78 -2.85 -5.14
N GLN A 77 13.94 -2.67 -5.79
CA GLN A 77 14.66 -1.39 -5.75
C GLN A 77 13.78 -0.27 -6.28
N GLY A 78 13.82 0.87 -5.59
CA GLY A 78 13.02 2.03 -5.96
C GLY A 78 11.54 1.92 -5.64
N CYS A 79 11.12 0.88 -4.95
CA CYS A 79 9.71 0.62 -4.62
C CYS A 79 9.52 0.46 -3.12
N TYR A 80 8.27 0.55 -2.69
CA TYR A 80 7.91 0.51 -1.27
C TYR A 80 6.61 -0.25 -1.07
N PHE A 81 6.48 -0.90 0.08
CA PHE A 81 5.23 -1.48 0.54
C PHE A 81 4.61 -0.49 1.53
N VAL A 82 3.42 0.00 1.20
CA VAL A 82 2.77 1.05 1.99
C VAL A 82 1.49 0.52 2.64
N THR A 83 1.18 1.03 3.82
CA THR A 83 -0.02 0.62 4.57
C THR A 83 -0.78 1.84 5.07
N SER A 84 -2.09 1.67 5.20
CA SER A 84 -2.98 2.65 5.82
C SER A 84 -3.16 2.31 7.29
N GLU A 85 -3.42 3.31 8.10
CA GLU A 85 -3.86 3.09 9.49
C GLU A 85 -5.33 2.66 9.53
N HIS A 86 -6.11 3.03 8.52
CA HIS A 86 -7.49 2.63 8.38
C HIS A 86 -7.62 1.23 7.83
N LYS A 87 -8.45 0.39 8.47
CA LYS A 87 -8.69 -0.98 8.01
C LYS A 87 -9.29 -1.04 6.61
N ASP A 88 -10.08 -0.03 6.22
CA ASP A 88 -10.73 0.05 4.91
C ASP A 88 -9.91 0.84 3.88
N GLY A 89 -8.70 1.26 4.22
CA GLY A 89 -7.85 1.99 3.31
C GLY A 89 -7.32 1.13 2.18
N PHE A 90 -7.13 1.73 1.01
CA PHE A 90 -6.50 1.06 -0.13
C PHE A 90 -5.00 1.33 -0.11
N ASP A 91 -4.21 0.27 -0.09
CA ASP A 91 -2.76 0.33 0.01
C ASP A 91 -2.12 -0.93 -0.61
N SER A 92 -0.84 -1.18 -0.29
CA SER A 92 -0.09 -2.30 -0.87
C SER A 92 -0.63 -3.69 -0.50
N ARG A 93 -1.54 -3.79 0.49
CA ARG A 93 -2.23 -5.06 0.79
C ARG A 93 -3.03 -5.59 -0.41
N TYR A 94 -3.37 -4.72 -1.35
CA TYR A 94 -4.26 -5.06 -2.45
C TYR A 94 -3.58 -4.90 -3.79
N ALA A 95 -3.90 -5.83 -4.71
CA ALA A 95 -3.32 -5.84 -6.05
C ALA A 95 -3.59 -4.54 -6.83
N ALA A 96 -4.71 -3.86 -6.54
CA ALA A 96 -5.05 -2.59 -7.19
C ALA A 96 -4.04 -1.48 -6.91
N ILE A 97 -3.29 -1.57 -5.82
CA ILE A 97 -2.25 -0.59 -5.43
C ILE A 97 -0.86 -1.18 -5.65
N GLY A 98 -0.56 -2.33 -5.04
CA GLY A 98 0.72 -3.03 -5.22
C GLY A 98 1.93 -2.29 -4.64
N TRP A 99 3.11 -2.59 -5.17
CA TRP A 99 4.33 -1.84 -4.85
C TRP A 99 4.18 -0.41 -5.35
N ILE A 100 4.59 0.57 -4.54
CA ILE A 100 4.64 1.96 -4.96
C ILE A 100 6.07 2.31 -5.32
N CYS A 101 6.31 2.64 -6.58
CA CYS A 101 7.66 2.86 -7.11
C CYS A 101 7.88 4.33 -7.45
N GLY A 102 9.17 4.70 -7.55
CA GLY A 102 9.62 6.08 -7.68
C GLY A 102 8.83 6.97 -8.64
N PRO A 103 8.49 6.52 -9.88
CA PRO A 103 7.76 7.38 -10.82
C PRO A 103 6.40 7.86 -10.32
N ARG A 104 5.78 7.17 -9.36
CA ARG A 104 4.49 7.56 -8.79
C ARG A 104 4.61 8.44 -7.54
N ILE A 105 5.81 8.53 -6.95
CA ILE A 105 6.02 9.24 -5.70
C ILE A 105 6.12 10.74 -5.96
N LEU A 106 5.27 11.51 -5.31
CA LEU A 106 5.20 12.97 -5.45
C LEU A 106 5.90 13.69 -4.32
N GLY A 107 6.00 13.05 -3.16
CA GLY A 107 6.62 13.67 -2.00
C GLY A 107 6.80 12.69 -0.85
N VAL A 108 7.67 13.04 0.07
CA VAL A 108 8.00 12.25 1.26
C VAL A 108 7.93 13.16 2.47
N GLY A 109 7.25 12.68 3.51
CA GLY A 109 7.19 13.38 4.79
C GLY A 109 7.51 12.44 5.93
N ARG A 110 7.91 13.02 7.06
CA ARG A 110 8.13 12.27 8.29
C ARG A 110 7.03 12.58 9.28
N PRO A 111 6.54 11.58 10.03
CA PRO A 111 5.57 11.83 11.07
C PRO A 111 6.14 12.82 12.09
N ILE A 112 5.31 13.74 12.53
CA ILE A 112 5.63 14.63 13.64
C ILE A 112 5.19 13.93 14.92
N LEU A 113 6.12 13.73 15.83
CA LEU A 113 5.85 13.09 17.11
C LEU A 113 5.62 14.13 18.22
#